data_7f3dff2caf69c7ea1055b5e9dd0f117f
#
_entry.id   7f3dff2caf69c7ea1055b5e9dd0f117f
#
_cell.length_a   1.000
_cell.length_b   1.000
_cell.length_c   1.000
_cell.angle_alpha   90.00
_cell.angle_beta   90.00
_cell.angle_gamma   90.00
#
_symmetry.space_group_name_H-M   'P 1'
#
loop_
_entity.id
_entity.type
_entity.pdbx_description
1 polymer ?
#
loop_
_entity_poly.entity_id
_entity_poly.type
_entity_poly.pdbx_seq_one_letter_code
_entity_poly.pdbx_strand_id
1 'polypeptide(L)'
;MAKEARETGNLIGSDKVEGTAVYGADQQKIGSIERVMIDKISGRVSYAVLGFGGFLGIGDDHYPLPWQSLKYDTGLGGYITGITLKQLEGAPKYGNDNSWNWADTSRTRAVNDYYGVGVI
;
A
#
# COMPACT_ATOMS: atom_id res chain seq x y z
N MET A 1 -8.72 -15.27 25.02
CA MET A 1 -8.08 -14.70 23.83
C MET A 1 -6.57 -14.71 24.04
N ALA A 2 -5.87 -15.30 23.11
CA ALA A 2 -4.43 -15.26 23.17
C ALA A 2 -3.95 -13.83 23.00
N LYS A 3 -3.04 -13.41 23.87
CA LYS A 3 -2.43 -12.10 23.72
C LYS A 3 -1.25 -12.24 22.77
N GLU A 4 -1.26 -11.43 21.77
CA GLU A 4 -0.12 -11.34 20.88
C GLU A 4 1.04 -10.69 21.62
N ALA A 5 2.25 -11.08 21.26
CA ALA A 5 3.43 -10.43 21.77
C ALA A 5 3.41 -8.95 21.40
N ARG A 6 3.91 -8.11 22.29
CA ARG A 6 4.00 -6.69 22.02
C ARG A 6 4.92 -6.45 20.84
N GLU A 7 4.46 -5.63 19.94
CA GLU A 7 5.24 -5.27 18.77
C GLU A 7 6.05 -4.03 19.09
N THR A 8 7.23 -4.27 19.62
CA THR A 8 8.16 -3.19 19.99
C THR A 8 9.31 -3.17 19.00
N GLY A 9 10.00 -2.05 18.93
CA GLY A 9 11.09 -1.87 17.98
C GLY A 9 10.56 -1.72 16.57
N ASN A 10 11.22 -2.36 15.63
CA ASN A 10 10.94 -2.15 14.20
C ASN A 10 10.10 -3.25 13.57
N LEU A 11 9.63 -4.19 14.35
CA LEU A 11 8.83 -5.29 13.79
C LEU A 11 7.35 -5.04 14.00
N ILE A 12 6.58 -5.34 12.98
CA ILE A 12 5.12 -5.23 13.00
C ILE A 12 4.53 -6.47 12.35
N GLY A 13 3.45 -6.97 12.92
CA GLY A 13 2.75 -8.12 12.34
C GLY A 13 2.07 -7.77 11.04
N SER A 14 2.02 -8.72 10.11
CA SER A 14 1.38 -8.49 8.82
C SER A 14 -0.10 -8.16 8.97
N ASP A 15 -0.75 -8.74 9.96
CA ASP A 15 -2.16 -8.47 10.24
C ASP A 15 -2.40 -7.05 10.73
N LYS A 16 -1.37 -6.42 11.30
CA LYS A 16 -1.46 -5.04 11.76
C LYS A 16 -1.12 -4.05 10.67
N VAL A 17 -0.31 -4.45 9.70
CA VAL A 17 -0.07 -3.63 8.52
C VAL A 17 -1.38 -3.42 7.75
N GLU A 18 -2.16 -4.48 7.64
CA GLU A 18 -3.49 -4.38 7.03
C GLU A 18 -4.39 -3.49 7.91
N GLY A 19 -5.04 -2.54 7.28
CA GLY A 19 -5.86 -1.57 7.97
C GLY A 19 -5.12 -0.34 8.45
N THR A 20 -3.79 -0.32 8.35
CA THR A 20 -3.01 0.84 8.78
C THR A 20 -3.23 2.00 7.83
N ALA A 21 -3.41 3.19 8.41
CA ALA A 21 -3.64 4.40 7.63
C ALA A 21 -2.42 4.78 6.81
N VAL A 22 -2.67 5.36 5.65
CA VAL A 22 -1.65 5.95 4.78
C VAL A 22 -1.95 7.43 4.64
N TYR A 23 -0.93 8.24 4.88
CA TYR A 23 -1.00 9.70 4.82
C TYR A 23 -0.21 10.20 3.62
N GLY A 24 -0.78 11.14 2.90
CA GLY A 24 -0.15 11.71 1.72
C GLY A 24 0.88 12.77 2.04
N ALA A 25 1.37 13.43 0.99
CA ALA A 25 2.41 14.45 1.10
C ALA A 25 2.02 15.62 1.99
N ASP A 26 0.74 15.90 2.12
CA ASP A 26 0.20 16.98 2.96
C ASP A 26 -0.19 16.48 4.35
N GLN A 27 0.17 15.27 4.71
CA GLN A 27 -0.16 14.60 5.97
C GLN A 27 -1.66 14.33 6.16
N GLN A 28 -2.44 14.42 5.11
CA GLN A 28 -3.84 14.01 5.15
C GLN A 28 -3.96 12.54 4.82
N LYS A 29 -4.87 11.86 5.51
CA LYS A 29 -5.12 10.46 5.25
C LYS A 29 -5.67 10.29 3.84
N ILE A 30 -5.03 9.43 3.04
CA ILE A 30 -5.47 9.17 1.67
C ILE A 30 -6.05 7.77 1.51
N GLY A 31 -5.99 6.94 2.54
CA GLY A 31 -6.55 5.61 2.50
C GLY A 31 -5.94 4.74 3.58
N SER A 32 -6.08 3.45 3.41
CA SER A 32 -5.48 2.46 4.30
C SER A 32 -4.94 1.29 3.49
N ILE A 33 -4.01 0.58 4.09
CA ILE A 33 -3.42 -0.60 3.45
C ILE A 33 -4.43 -1.75 3.56
N GLU A 34 -4.86 -2.28 2.42
CA GLU A 34 -5.73 -3.45 2.39
C GLU A 34 -4.92 -4.73 2.57
N ARG A 35 -3.76 -4.79 1.93
CA ARG A 35 -2.87 -5.93 2.01
C ARG A 35 -1.51 -5.54 1.46
N VAL A 36 -0.52 -6.37 1.74
CA VAL A 36 0.81 -6.24 1.15
C VAL A 36 1.08 -7.44 0.24
N MET A 37 1.85 -7.20 -0.80
CA MET A 37 2.27 -8.24 -1.72
C MET A 37 3.73 -8.56 -1.42
N ILE A 38 3.97 -9.78 -1.00
CA ILE A 38 5.27 -10.24 -0.56
C ILE A 38 5.87 -11.13 -1.64
N ASP A 39 7.12 -10.83 -2.01
CA ASP A 39 7.87 -11.73 -2.87
C ASP A 39 8.13 -13.01 -2.09
N LYS A 40 7.54 -14.12 -2.53
CA LYS A 40 7.60 -15.35 -1.75
C LYS A 40 8.98 -16.00 -1.77
N ILE A 41 9.84 -15.61 -2.70
CA ILE A 41 11.20 -16.14 -2.78
C ILE A 41 12.11 -15.41 -1.82
N SER A 42 12.12 -14.06 -1.87
CA SER A 42 12.99 -13.25 -1.02
C SER A 42 12.41 -12.97 0.36
N GLY A 43 11.09 -13.05 0.50
CA GLY A 43 10.40 -12.68 1.73
C GLY A 43 10.22 -11.18 1.89
N ARG A 44 10.53 -10.38 0.88
CA ARG A 44 10.41 -8.93 0.95
C ARG A 44 9.06 -8.47 0.49
N VAL A 45 8.56 -7.41 1.14
CA VAL A 45 7.36 -6.73 0.69
C VAL A 45 7.68 -5.92 -0.55
N SER A 46 6.94 -6.15 -1.63
CA SER A 46 7.13 -5.44 -2.89
C SER A 46 6.15 -4.31 -3.08
N TYR A 47 4.90 -4.53 -2.70
CA TYR A 47 3.83 -3.55 -2.89
C TYR A 47 2.90 -3.55 -1.70
N ALA A 48 2.32 -2.39 -1.41
CA ALA A 48 1.12 -2.28 -0.59
C ALA A 48 -0.04 -1.96 -1.51
N VAL A 49 -1.20 -2.52 -1.22
CA VAL A 49 -2.41 -2.18 -1.96
C VAL A 49 -3.22 -1.23 -1.10
N LEU A 50 -3.40 -0.02 -1.61
CA LEU A 50 -4.14 1.03 -0.94
C LEU A 50 -5.61 0.92 -1.31
N GLY A 51 -6.47 1.00 -0.31
CA GLY A 51 -7.91 1.03 -0.52
C GLY A 51 -8.55 2.12 0.31
N PHE A 52 -9.83 2.35 0.03
CA PHE A 52 -10.60 3.37 0.74
C PHE A 52 -11.67 2.75 1.63
N GLY A 53 -11.67 1.43 1.79
CA GLY A 53 -12.54 0.73 2.72
C GLY A 53 -14.02 0.87 2.44
N GLY A 54 -14.42 1.04 1.19
CA GLY A 54 -15.81 1.25 0.82
C GLY A 54 -16.34 2.64 1.16
N PHE A 55 -15.50 3.50 1.68
CA PHE A 55 -15.86 4.85 2.04
C PHE A 55 -16.24 5.63 0.78
N LEU A 56 -17.34 6.36 0.83
CA LEU A 56 -17.86 7.14 -0.29
C LEU A 56 -18.25 6.30 -1.52
N GLY A 57 -18.43 4.99 -1.37
CA GLY A 57 -18.82 4.15 -2.49
C GLY A 57 -17.74 3.93 -3.54
N ILE A 58 -16.50 4.27 -3.22
CA ILE A 58 -15.36 4.10 -4.15
C ILE A 58 -14.45 2.98 -3.70
N GLY A 59 -14.96 2.08 -2.85
CA GLY A 59 -14.18 0.99 -2.28
C GLY A 59 -13.78 -0.11 -3.22
N ASP A 60 -14.19 -0.04 -4.49
CA ASP A 60 -13.88 -1.09 -5.45
C ASP A 60 -12.56 -0.88 -6.16
N ASP A 61 -11.92 0.27 -5.99
CA ASP A 61 -10.63 0.54 -6.62
C ASP A 61 -9.50 0.23 -5.65
N HIS A 62 -8.51 -0.46 -6.17
CA HIS A 62 -7.34 -0.90 -5.42
C HIS A 62 -6.10 -0.34 -6.08
N TYR A 63 -5.26 0.37 -5.31
CA TYR A 63 -4.13 1.12 -5.82
C TYR A 63 -2.83 0.48 -5.35
N PRO A 64 -2.12 -0.27 -6.21
CA PRO A 64 -0.81 -0.77 -5.83
C PRO A 64 0.18 0.37 -5.68
N LEU A 65 0.87 0.40 -4.55
CA LEU A 65 1.95 1.36 -4.30
C LEU A 65 3.24 0.60 -4.09
N PRO A 66 4.35 1.04 -4.70
CA PRO A 66 5.64 0.42 -4.38
C PRO A 66 5.90 0.56 -2.89
N TRP A 67 6.35 -0.52 -2.26
CA TRP A 67 6.62 -0.48 -0.82
C TRP A 67 7.64 0.60 -0.47
N GLN A 68 8.59 0.86 -1.36
CA GLN A 68 9.60 1.89 -1.16
C GLN A 68 9.05 3.30 -1.04
N SER A 69 7.84 3.54 -1.55
CA SER A 69 7.21 4.85 -1.48
C SER A 69 6.58 5.13 -0.11
N LEU A 70 6.57 4.14 0.78
CA LEU A 70 5.95 4.24 2.09
C LEU A 70 7.01 4.25 3.18
N LYS A 71 6.80 5.09 4.19
CA LYS A 71 7.67 5.16 5.34
C LYS A 71 6.82 5.22 6.60
N TYR A 72 7.08 4.35 7.56
CA TYR A 72 6.30 4.33 8.78
C TYR A 72 6.64 5.53 9.66
N ASP A 73 5.62 6.21 10.17
CA ASP A 73 5.77 7.33 11.09
C ASP A 73 5.21 6.92 12.44
N THR A 74 6.07 6.83 13.44
CA THR A 74 5.66 6.40 14.78
C THR A 74 4.74 7.40 15.46
N GLY A 75 4.89 8.67 15.13
CA GLY A 75 4.01 9.71 15.70
C GLY A 75 2.59 9.64 15.19
N LEU A 76 2.42 9.28 13.92
CA LEU A 76 1.10 9.14 13.31
C LEU A 76 0.53 7.73 13.47
N GLY A 77 1.38 6.75 13.76
CA GLY A 77 0.93 5.36 13.81
C GLY A 77 0.52 4.81 12.46
N GLY A 78 1.10 5.33 11.38
CA GLY A 78 0.76 4.91 10.03
C GLY A 78 1.90 5.21 9.07
N TYR A 79 1.65 4.95 7.79
CA TYR A 79 2.65 5.17 6.75
C TYR A 79 2.46 6.51 6.09
N ILE A 80 3.57 7.17 5.76
CA ILE A 80 3.57 8.39 4.99
C ILE A 80 4.12 8.09 3.60
N THR A 81 3.57 8.78 2.62
CA THR A 81 4.08 8.73 1.26
C THR A 81 4.15 10.15 0.71
N GLY A 82 5.04 10.37 -0.26
CA GLY A 82 5.10 11.63 -0.98
C GLY A 82 4.01 11.79 -2.05
N ILE A 83 3.10 10.84 -2.12
CA ILE A 83 2.03 10.83 -3.12
C ILE A 83 0.88 11.69 -2.64
N THR A 84 0.28 12.46 -3.54
CA THR A 84 -0.91 13.25 -3.25
C THR A 84 -2.16 12.50 -3.68
N LEU A 85 -3.30 12.89 -3.11
CA LEU A 85 -4.58 12.34 -3.53
C LEU A 85 -4.82 12.58 -5.02
N LYS A 86 -4.40 13.74 -5.52
CA LYS A 86 -4.53 14.07 -6.93
C LYS A 86 -3.74 13.11 -7.83
N GLN A 87 -2.54 12.72 -7.39
CA GLN A 87 -1.76 11.74 -8.14
C GLN A 87 -2.45 10.38 -8.22
N LEU A 88 -3.19 10.01 -7.17
CA LEU A 88 -3.92 8.75 -7.18
C LEU A 88 -5.02 8.73 -8.23
N GLU A 89 -5.60 9.87 -8.59
CA GLU A 89 -6.66 9.93 -9.58
C GLU A 89 -6.22 9.38 -10.93
N GLY A 90 -4.97 9.57 -11.29
CA GLY A 90 -4.42 9.06 -12.55
C GLY A 90 -3.56 7.82 -12.41
N ALA A 91 -3.48 7.23 -11.23
CA ALA A 91 -2.57 6.14 -10.97
C ALA A 91 -3.10 4.80 -11.49
N PRO A 92 -2.21 3.85 -11.77
CA PRO A 92 -2.64 2.49 -12.07
C PRO A 92 -3.45 1.92 -10.91
N LYS A 93 -4.56 1.29 -11.24
CA LYS A 93 -5.47 0.71 -10.24
C LYS A 93 -6.21 -0.46 -10.86
N TYR A 94 -6.85 -1.24 -10.00
CA TYR A 94 -7.70 -2.33 -10.47
C TYR A 94 -8.96 -2.42 -9.61
N GLY A 95 -10.02 -2.93 -10.22
CA GLY A 95 -11.28 -3.17 -9.52
C GLY A 95 -11.38 -4.61 -9.03
N ASN A 96 -12.59 -5.03 -8.69
CA ASN A 96 -12.85 -6.36 -8.17
C ASN A 96 -13.09 -7.41 -9.27
N ASP A 97 -12.78 -7.07 -10.50
CA ASP A 97 -13.04 -7.92 -11.68
C ASP A 97 -11.95 -8.93 -11.98
N ASN A 98 -10.95 -9.05 -11.11
CA ASN A 98 -9.81 -9.96 -11.28
C ASN A 98 -9.00 -9.71 -12.55
N SER A 99 -9.08 -8.50 -13.10
CA SER A 99 -8.35 -8.16 -14.32
C SER A 99 -6.85 -7.96 -14.08
N TRP A 100 -6.45 -7.77 -12.83
CA TRP A 100 -5.06 -7.51 -12.49
C TRP A 100 -4.31 -8.82 -12.28
N ASN A 101 -3.19 -8.96 -12.99
CA ASN A 101 -2.31 -10.11 -12.85
C ASN A 101 -0.97 -9.65 -12.33
N TRP A 102 -0.64 -10.03 -11.10
CA TRP A 102 0.62 -9.64 -10.46
C TRP A 102 1.85 -10.21 -11.16
N ALA A 103 1.69 -11.27 -11.95
CA ALA A 103 2.78 -11.83 -12.72
C ALA A 103 3.05 -11.05 -14.02
N ASP A 104 2.17 -10.15 -14.39
CA ASP A 104 2.32 -9.33 -15.59
C ASP A 104 3.31 -8.20 -15.29
N THR A 105 4.53 -8.35 -15.80
CA THR A 105 5.60 -7.40 -15.53
C THR A 105 5.32 -6.01 -16.13
N SER A 106 4.51 -5.94 -17.18
CA SER A 106 4.16 -4.64 -17.75
C SER A 106 3.30 -3.82 -16.77
N ARG A 107 2.44 -4.47 -16.01
CA ARG A 107 1.61 -3.78 -15.02
C ARG A 107 2.42 -3.31 -13.82
N THR A 108 3.30 -4.16 -13.30
CA THR A 108 4.15 -3.77 -12.17
C THR A 108 5.14 -2.69 -12.58
N ARG A 109 5.64 -2.77 -13.81
CA ARG A 109 6.49 -1.70 -14.34
C ARG A 109 5.73 -0.39 -14.45
N ALA A 110 4.48 -0.43 -14.89
CA ALA A 110 3.66 0.77 -15.00
C ALA A 110 3.46 1.44 -13.63
N VAL A 111 3.26 0.64 -12.58
CA VAL A 111 3.16 1.17 -11.22
C VAL A 111 4.47 1.84 -10.81
N ASN A 112 5.59 1.14 -10.99
CA ASN A 112 6.89 1.68 -10.60
C ASN A 112 7.22 2.96 -11.37
N ASP A 113 6.94 2.97 -12.67
CA ASP A 113 7.20 4.15 -13.50
C ASP A 113 6.34 5.33 -13.07
N TYR A 114 5.08 5.06 -12.76
CA TYR A 114 4.16 6.13 -12.37
C TYR A 114 4.66 6.84 -11.11
N TYR A 115 5.17 6.07 -10.14
CA TYR A 115 5.64 6.64 -8.88
C TYR A 115 7.13 6.96 -8.87
N GLY A 116 7.80 6.79 -10.00
CA GLY A 116 9.21 7.12 -10.13
C GLY A 116 10.15 6.21 -9.36
N VAL A 117 9.73 4.97 -9.13
CA VAL A 117 10.53 3.97 -8.42
C VAL A 117 11.18 3.06 -9.45
N GLY A 118 12.47 2.85 -9.31
CA GLY A 118 13.18 1.95 -10.21
C GLY A 118 12.74 0.51 -10.06
N VAL A 119 13.11 -0.32 -11.04
CA VAL A 119 12.86 -1.75 -10.99
C VAL A 119 13.70 -2.34 -9.86
N ILE A 120 13.02 -3.06 -9.00
CA ILE A 120 13.65 -3.69 -7.85
C ILE A 120 13.97 -5.14 -8.19
#